data_484d92a7ddad242bcdfacdabbdec215d
#
_entry.id   484d92a7ddad242bcdfacdabbdec215d
#
_cell.length_a   1.000
_cell.length_b   1.000
_cell.length_c   1.000
_cell.angle_alpha   90.00
_cell.angle_beta   90.00
_cell.angle_gamma   90.00
#
_symmetry.space_group_name_H-M   'P 1'
#
loop_
_entity.id
_entity.type
_entity.pdbx_description
1 polymer ?
#
loop_
_entity_poly.entity_id
_entity_poly.type
_entity_poly.pdbx_seq_one_letter_code
_entity_poly.pdbx_strand_id
1 'polypeptide(L)'
;AKEAPKMSIMQCLKLRQTWAILLGKFLTDGVWWFFLFWTPAYISDVYGYTSDTSMAQMLMFVLYAITMLSLYGGKLPTIFINRTGGNAYTCRMKAMLIFALFPLLGLVAQTLGAYSCWLTIIIIGIVGAAHQSWSANLFSVGSDLFPKSAVATITGINGMAGGLSSFLINYLSGHLLDHVDAAQTV
;
A
#
# COMPACT_ATOMS: atom_id res chain seq x y z
N ALA A 1 29.85 -6.55 -22.82
CA ALA A 1 30.07 -5.60 -21.73
C ALA A 1 30.01 -6.39 -20.42
N LYS A 2 31.09 -6.38 -19.59
CA LYS A 2 31.07 -7.00 -18.26
C LYS A 2 30.05 -6.23 -17.42
N GLU A 3 29.03 -6.93 -16.92
CA GLU A 3 28.10 -6.33 -15.95
C GLU A 3 28.88 -5.89 -14.71
N ALA A 4 28.59 -4.67 -14.23
CA ALA A 4 29.18 -4.20 -12.99
C ALA A 4 28.79 -5.13 -11.83
N PRO A 5 29.72 -5.43 -10.89
CA PRO A 5 29.44 -6.32 -9.78
C PRO A 5 28.24 -5.80 -8.96
N LYS A 6 27.34 -6.71 -8.57
CA LYS A 6 26.16 -6.38 -7.76
C LYS A 6 26.59 -5.76 -6.43
N MET A 7 25.94 -4.69 -6.02
CA MET A 7 26.15 -4.10 -4.70
C MET A 7 25.58 -5.03 -3.61
N SER A 8 26.34 -5.21 -2.54
CA SER A 8 25.89 -5.98 -1.38
C SER A 8 24.85 -5.20 -0.56
N ILE A 9 24.06 -5.92 0.26
CA ILE A 9 23.09 -5.33 1.19
C ILE A 9 23.77 -4.27 2.08
N MET A 10 24.94 -4.58 2.65
CA MET A 10 25.67 -3.67 3.52
C MET A 10 26.12 -2.38 2.81
N GLN A 11 26.48 -2.47 1.54
CA GLN A 11 26.82 -1.30 0.75
C GLN A 11 25.59 -0.43 0.46
N CYS A 12 24.45 -1.07 0.16
CA CYS A 12 23.19 -0.36 -0.06
C CYS A 12 22.69 0.32 1.22
N LEU A 13 22.81 -0.31 2.39
CA LEU A 13 22.39 0.26 3.68
C LEU A 13 23.24 1.45 4.14
N LYS A 14 24.43 1.67 3.58
CA LYS A 14 25.24 2.87 3.84
C LYS A 14 24.69 4.12 3.11
N LEU A 15 23.80 3.95 2.13
CA LEU A 15 23.25 5.05 1.36
C LEU A 15 22.01 5.64 2.09
N ARG A 16 21.98 6.95 2.28
CA ARG A 16 20.85 7.64 2.94
C ARG A 16 19.53 7.44 2.19
N GLN A 17 19.59 7.40 0.86
CA GLN A 17 18.43 7.16 -0.01
C GLN A 17 17.78 5.80 0.25
N THR A 18 18.57 4.78 0.60
CA THR A 18 18.04 3.44 0.95
C THR A 18 17.11 3.54 2.16
N TRP A 19 17.51 4.26 3.20
CA TRP A 19 16.68 4.43 4.39
C TRP A 19 15.40 5.20 4.12
N ALA A 20 15.45 6.24 3.29
CA ALA A 20 14.25 6.98 2.90
C ALA A 20 13.21 6.08 2.20
N ILE A 21 13.65 5.24 1.24
CA ILE A 21 12.77 4.33 0.52
C ILE A 21 12.29 3.20 1.44
N LEU A 22 13.19 2.63 2.27
CA LEU A 22 12.88 1.57 3.23
C LEU A 22 11.82 2.04 4.24
N LEU A 23 12.01 3.21 4.85
CA LEU A 23 11.05 3.77 5.80
C LEU A 23 9.72 4.10 5.13
N GLY A 24 9.77 4.68 3.93
CA GLY A 24 8.55 4.91 3.14
C GLY A 24 7.76 3.63 2.91
N LYS A 25 8.44 2.56 2.49
CA LYS A 25 7.83 1.25 2.27
C LYS A 25 7.30 0.64 3.57
N PHE A 26 8.11 0.64 4.62
CA PHE A 26 7.73 0.12 5.93
C PHE A 26 6.47 0.80 6.49
N LEU A 27 6.39 2.13 6.45
CA LEU A 27 5.27 2.87 7.02
C LEU A 27 3.97 2.73 6.20
N THR A 28 4.07 2.51 4.90
CA THR A 28 2.88 2.48 4.03
C THR A 28 2.34 1.07 3.80
N ASP A 29 3.18 0.06 3.68
CA ASP A 29 2.73 -1.30 3.37
C ASP A 29 1.89 -1.92 4.48
N GLY A 30 2.16 -1.60 5.74
CA GLY A 30 1.37 -2.08 6.87
C GLY A 30 -0.11 -1.75 6.73
N VAL A 31 -0.43 -0.53 6.26
CA VAL A 31 -1.83 -0.10 6.04
C VAL A 31 -2.52 -0.95 4.96
N TRP A 32 -1.83 -1.22 3.85
CA TRP A 32 -2.38 -2.07 2.80
C TRP A 32 -2.63 -3.50 3.28
N TRP A 33 -1.65 -4.09 3.94
CA TRP A 33 -1.76 -5.45 4.46
C TRP A 33 -2.82 -5.57 5.54
N PHE A 34 -3.00 -4.53 6.37
CA PHE A 34 -4.12 -4.45 7.29
C PHE A 34 -5.46 -4.57 6.55
N PHE A 35 -5.72 -3.71 5.57
CA PHE A 35 -6.96 -3.79 4.80
C PHE A 35 -7.13 -5.14 4.10
N LEU A 36 -6.08 -5.70 3.55
CA LEU A 36 -6.14 -6.97 2.83
C LEU A 36 -6.58 -8.14 3.72
N PHE A 37 -6.03 -8.23 4.93
CA PHE A 37 -6.30 -9.35 5.83
C PHE A 37 -7.54 -9.13 6.70
N TRP A 38 -7.85 -7.90 7.08
CA TRP A 38 -8.94 -7.62 8.02
C TRP A 38 -10.27 -7.26 7.35
N THR A 39 -10.28 -6.88 6.07
CA THR A 39 -11.56 -6.58 5.37
C THR A 39 -12.51 -7.78 5.33
N PRO A 40 -12.09 -9.04 5.09
CA PRO A 40 -13.00 -10.18 5.14
C PRO A 40 -13.63 -10.37 6.53
N ALA A 41 -12.83 -10.25 7.60
CA ALA A 41 -13.32 -10.32 8.98
C ALA A 41 -14.32 -9.18 9.25
N TYR A 42 -13.96 -7.95 8.89
CA TYR A 42 -14.84 -6.78 9.01
C TYR A 42 -16.18 -6.97 8.30
N ILE A 43 -16.19 -7.53 7.08
CA ILE A 43 -17.42 -7.82 6.33
C ILE A 43 -18.28 -8.85 7.09
N SER A 44 -17.66 -9.87 7.68
CA SER A 44 -18.34 -10.88 8.46
C SER A 44 -18.93 -10.29 9.75
N ASP A 45 -18.14 -9.56 10.51
CA ASP A 45 -18.50 -9.09 11.85
C ASP A 45 -19.51 -7.94 11.81
N VAL A 46 -19.36 -7.02 10.85
CA VAL A 46 -20.22 -5.82 10.77
C VAL A 46 -21.48 -6.05 9.94
N TYR A 47 -21.40 -6.85 8.88
CA TYR A 47 -22.52 -7.04 7.93
C TYR A 47 -23.09 -8.46 7.97
N GLY A 48 -22.49 -9.38 8.71
CA GLY A 48 -22.96 -10.75 8.83
C GLY A 48 -22.72 -11.62 7.58
N TYR A 49 -21.88 -11.16 6.62
CA TYR A 49 -21.56 -11.91 5.42
C TYR A 49 -20.29 -12.72 5.61
N THR A 50 -20.42 -13.98 5.95
CA THR A 50 -19.29 -14.91 6.07
C THR A 50 -18.63 -15.17 4.71
N SER A 51 -17.36 -15.56 4.70
CA SER A 51 -16.52 -15.66 3.49
C SER A 51 -17.04 -16.65 2.44
N ASP A 52 -17.92 -17.57 2.82
CA ASP A 52 -18.60 -18.54 1.95
C ASP A 52 -19.83 -17.96 1.25
N THR A 53 -20.32 -16.79 1.69
CA THR A 53 -21.49 -16.16 1.08
C THR A 53 -21.15 -15.50 -0.26
N SER A 54 -22.06 -15.64 -1.24
CA SER A 54 -21.89 -14.97 -2.56
C SER A 54 -21.73 -13.46 -2.42
N MET A 55 -22.37 -12.86 -1.40
CA MET A 55 -22.27 -11.41 -1.17
C MET A 55 -20.86 -11.01 -0.71
N ALA A 56 -20.26 -11.72 0.24
CA ALA A 56 -18.88 -11.45 0.66
C ALA A 56 -17.90 -11.62 -0.49
N GLN A 57 -18.04 -12.67 -1.29
CA GLN A 57 -17.21 -12.92 -2.45
C GLN A 57 -17.33 -11.79 -3.48
N MET A 58 -18.53 -11.29 -3.72
CA MET A 58 -18.79 -10.18 -4.64
C MET A 58 -18.18 -8.87 -4.12
N LEU A 59 -18.31 -8.57 -2.82
CA LEU A 59 -17.70 -7.40 -2.20
C LEU A 59 -16.17 -7.45 -2.33
N MET A 60 -15.55 -8.59 -2.07
CA MET A 60 -14.11 -8.78 -2.24
C MET A 60 -13.67 -8.66 -3.70
N PHE A 61 -14.45 -9.24 -4.63
CA PHE A 61 -14.19 -9.08 -6.07
C PHE A 61 -14.19 -7.60 -6.48
N VAL A 62 -15.20 -6.84 -6.04
CA VAL A 62 -15.31 -5.40 -6.36
C VAL A 62 -14.15 -4.61 -5.75
N LEU A 63 -13.75 -4.92 -4.51
CA LEU A 63 -12.58 -4.31 -3.87
C LEU A 63 -11.33 -4.48 -4.73
N TYR A 64 -11.02 -5.71 -5.15
CA TYR A 64 -9.84 -5.98 -5.97
C TYR A 64 -9.97 -5.38 -7.37
N ALA A 65 -11.17 -5.40 -7.97
CA ALA A 65 -11.40 -4.78 -9.28
C ALA A 65 -11.12 -3.26 -9.23
N ILE A 66 -11.54 -2.56 -8.17
CA ILE A 66 -11.22 -1.14 -7.96
C ILE A 66 -9.71 -0.96 -7.74
N THR A 67 -9.08 -1.83 -6.94
CA THR A 67 -7.64 -1.76 -6.68
C THR A 67 -6.82 -1.90 -7.97
N MET A 68 -7.31 -2.59 -8.99
CA MET A 68 -6.67 -2.67 -10.31
C MET A 68 -6.56 -1.32 -11.02
N LEU A 69 -7.31 -0.29 -10.62
CA LEU A 69 -7.12 1.07 -11.14
C LEU A 69 -5.70 1.59 -10.89
N SER A 70 -4.96 1.00 -9.94
CA SER A 70 -3.54 1.29 -9.70
C SER A 70 -2.65 1.08 -10.94
N LEU A 71 -3.06 0.26 -11.91
CA LEU A 71 -2.37 0.11 -13.19
C LEU A 71 -2.21 1.45 -13.93
N TYR A 72 -3.11 2.39 -13.70
CA TYR A 72 -3.02 3.74 -14.26
C TYR A 72 -2.19 4.70 -13.39
N GLY A 73 -1.84 4.32 -12.16
CA GLY A 73 -1.12 5.16 -11.21
C GLY A 73 0.27 5.59 -11.70
N GLY A 74 0.95 4.73 -12.46
CA GLY A 74 2.21 5.07 -13.11
C GLY A 74 2.11 6.13 -14.21
N LYS A 75 0.91 6.39 -14.75
CA LYS A 75 0.68 7.42 -15.78
C LYS A 75 0.62 8.83 -15.21
N LEU A 76 0.28 9.01 -13.94
CA LEU A 76 0.11 10.33 -13.35
C LEU A 76 1.40 11.18 -13.38
N PRO A 77 2.58 10.67 -13.04
CA PRO A 77 3.84 11.40 -13.23
C PRO A 77 4.08 11.83 -14.68
N THR A 78 3.79 10.94 -15.64
CA THR A 78 3.93 11.23 -17.07
C THR A 78 3.00 12.35 -17.52
N ILE A 79 1.75 12.37 -17.02
CA ILE A 79 0.81 13.45 -17.30
C ILE A 79 1.35 14.78 -16.78
N PHE A 80 1.94 14.79 -15.59
CA PHE A 80 2.54 16.00 -15.04
C PHE A 80 3.74 16.47 -15.86
N ILE A 81 4.63 15.56 -16.26
CA ILE A 81 5.77 15.90 -17.14
C ILE A 81 5.27 16.55 -18.43
N ASN A 82 4.31 15.93 -19.10
CA ASN A 82 3.77 16.40 -20.37
C ASN A 82 3.07 17.77 -20.26
N ARG A 83 2.42 18.05 -19.11
CA ARG A 83 1.70 19.32 -18.90
C ARG A 83 2.59 20.45 -18.43
N THR A 84 3.61 20.16 -17.62
CA THR A 84 4.40 21.21 -16.95
C THR A 84 5.83 21.33 -17.50
N GLY A 85 6.28 20.38 -18.32
CA GLY A 85 7.70 20.29 -18.74
C GLY A 85 8.67 20.05 -17.58
N GLY A 86 8.13 19.64 -16.41
CA GLY A 86 8.91 19.51 -15.18
C GLY A 86 9.84 18.29 -15.16
N ASN A 87 10.79 18.32 -14.21
CA ASN A 87 11.69 17.20 -13.96
C ASN A 87 10.90 15.95 -13.55
N ALA A 88 11.28 14.78 -14.09
CA ALA A 88 10.62 13.49 -13.84
C ALA A 88 10.52 13.16 -12.34
N TYR A 89 11.59 13.40 -11.57
CA TYR A 89 11.60 13.17 -10.12
C TYR A 89 10.57 14.04 -9.40
N THR A 90 10.52 15.35 -9.69
CA THR A 90 9.57 16.27 -9.06
C THR A 90 8.12 15.92 -9.41
N CYS A 91 7.86 15.56 -10.67
CA CYS A 91 6.53 15.15 -11.10
C CYS A 91 6.07 13.85 -10.43
N ARG A 92 7.00 12.90 -10.23
CA ARG A 92 6.76 11.66 -9.50
C ARG A 92 6.46 11.92 -8.03
N MET A 93 7.22 12.78 -7.37
CA MET A 93 6.96 13.16 -5.97
C MET A 93 5.60 13.83 -5.80
N LYS A 94 5.18 14.69 -6.72
CA LYS A 94 3.83 15.29 -6.73
C LYS A 94 2.74 14.22 -6.87
N ALA A 95 2.91 13.27 -7.77
CA ALA A 95 1.95 12.17 -7.94
C ALA A 95 1.88 11.29 -6.67
N MET A 96 3.01 10.96 -6.06
CA MET A 96 3.08 10.20 -4.83
C MET A 96 2.42 10.94 -3.67
N LEU A 97 2.58 12.27 -3.57
CA LEU A 97 1.89 13.08 -2.56
C LEU A 97 0.37 13.01 -2.72
N ILE A 98 -0.14 13.08 -3.96
CA ILE A 98 -1.57 12.93 -4.23
C ILE A 98 -2.05 11.55 -3.76
N PHE A 99 -1.37 10.47 -4.15
CA PHE A 99 -1.75 9.13 -3.73
C PHE A 99 -1.68 8.95 -2.20
N ALA A 100 -0.74 9.60 -1.52
CA ALA A 100 -0.61 9.55 -0.07
C ALA A 100 -1.76 10.22 0.69
N LEU A 101 -2.58 11.06 0.04
CA LEU A 101 -3.75 11.68 0.66
C LEU A 101 -4.99 10.77 0.65
N PHE A 102 -5.07 9.80 -0.27
CA PHE A 102 -6.24 8.92 -0.37
C PHE A 102 -6.50 8.04 0.85
N PRO A 103 -5.51 7.52 1.58
CA PRO A 103 -5.76 6.78 2.82
C PRO A 103 -6.58 7.55 3.86
N LEU A 104 -6.59 8.89 3.82
CA LEU A 104 -7.45 9.70 4.69
C LEU A 104 -8.94 9.43 4.46
N LEU A 105 -9.35 8.95 3.27
CA LEU A 105 -10.71 8.52 3.00
C LEU A 105 -11.10 7.31 3.88
N GLY A 106 -10.14 6.51 4.31
CA GLY A 106 -10.37 5.39 5.23
C GLY A 106 -11.01 5.82 6.55
N LEU A 107 -10.74 7.06 7.01
CA LEU A 107 -11.31 7.60 8.24
C LEU A 107 -12.85 7.73 8.19
N VAL A 108 -13.42 7.90 7.00
CA VAL A 108 -14.88 8.00 6.81
C VAL A 108 -15.50 6.69 6.35
N ALA A 109 -14.70 5.65 6.10
CA ALA A 109 -15.17 4.38 5.57
C ALA A 109 -16.19 3.71 6.50
N GLN A 110 -15.92 3.69 7.82
CA GLN A 110 -16.81 3.10 8.80
C GLN A 110 -18.12 3.89 8.93
N THR A 111 -18.06 5.20 8.98
CA THR A 111 -19.26 6.06 9.08
C THR A 111 -20.18 5.87 7.87
N LEU A 112 -19.60 5.86 6.67
CA LEU A 112 -20.38 5.64 5.44
C LEU A 112 -20.81 4.18 5.31
N GLY A 113 -20.09 3.24 5.89
CA GLY A 113 -20.42 1.83 5.96
C GLY A 113 -21.69 1.52 6.72
N ALA A 114 -22.06 2.37 7.67
CA ALA A 114 -23.35 2.27 8.37
C ALA A 114 -24.54 2.42 7.42
N TYR A 115 -24.38 3.09 6.30
CA TYR A 115 -25.43 3.24 5.27
C TYR A 115 -25.42 2.11 4.25
N SER A 116 -24.24 1.60 3.89
CA SER A 116 -24.11 0.52 2.90
C SER A 116 -22.72 -0.10 2.93
N CYS A 117 -22.66 -1.43 2.95
CA CYS A 117 -21.41 -2.19 2.83
C CYS A 117 -20.64 -1.86 1.53
N TRP A 118 -21.36 -1.53 0.46
CA TRP A 118 -20.75 -1.13 -0.82
C TRP A 118 -19.90 0.14 -0.71
N LEU A 119 -20.33 1.12 0.09
CA LEU A 119 -19.59 2.36 0.27
C LEU A 119 -18.24 2.10 0.96
N THR A 120 -18.23 1.26 1.99
CA THR A 120 -16.98 0.85 2.64
C THR A 120 -16.03 0.18 1.65
N ILE A 121 -16.53 -0.79 0.88
CA ILE A 121 -15.71 -1.55 -0.06
C ILE A 121 -15.17 -0.67 -1.18
N ILE A 122 -15.97 0.25 -1.71
CA ILE A 122 -15.51 1.22 -2.72
C ILE A 122 -14.41 2.10 -2.15
N ILE A 123 -14.57 2.62 -0.93
CA ILE A 123 -13.56 3.48 -0.28
C ILE A 123 -12.27 2.69 -0.05
N ILE A 124 -12.34 1.48 0.52
CA ILE A 124 -11.15 0.65 0.74
C ILE A 124 -10.48 0.30 -0.59
N GLY A 125 -11.24 0.00 -1.63
CA GLY A 125 -10.72 -0.27 -2.97
C GLY A 125 -9.98 0.94 -3.57
N ILE A 126 -10.53 2.16 -3.41
CA ILE A 126 -9.88 3.41 -3.86
C ILE A 126 -8.59 3.66 -3.07
N VAL A 127 -8.62 3.50 -1.75
CA VAL A 127 -7.43 3.59 -0.89
C VAL A 127 -6.38 2.58 -1.32
N GLY A 128 -6.79 1.34 -1.59
CA GLY A 128 -5.91 0.29 -2.10
C GLY A 128 -5.30 0.63 -3.45
N ALA A 129 -6.09 1.15 -4.40
CA ALA A 129 -5.61 1.59 -5.70
C ALA A 129 -4.57 2.71 -5.59
N ALA A 130 -4.81 3.68 -4.71
CA ALA A 130 -3.88 4.77 -4.44
C ALA A 130 -2.58 4.26 -3.79
N HIS A 131 -2.68 3.37 -2.80
CA HIS A 131 -1.51 2.76 -2.16
C HIS A 131 -0.65 1.99 -3.18
N GLN A 132 -1.26 1.14 -4.00
CA GLN A 132 -0.54 0.38 -5.02
C GLN A 132 0.12 1.31 -6.07
N SER A 133 -0.57 2.40 -6.45
CA SER A 133 -0.01 3.43 -7.33
C SER A 133 1.19 4.12 -6.69
N TRP A 134 1.11 4.45 -5.41
CA TRP A 134 2.20 5.03 -4.63
C TRP A 134 3.39 4.06 -4.55
N SER A 135 3.14 2.80 -4.20
CA SER A 135 4.14 1.75 -4.09
C SER A 135 4.89 1.51 -5.41
N ALA A 136 4.17 1.44 -6.54
CA ALA A 136 4.77 1.31 -7.88
C ALA A 136 5.70 2.49 -8.21
N ASN A 137 5.29 3.71 -7.85
CA ASN A 137 6.12 4.89 -8.03
C ASN A 137 7.36 4.88 -7.12
N LEU A 138 7.26 4.36 -5.89
CA LEU A 138 8.40 4.20 -4.99
C LEU A 138 9.46 3.25 -5.57
N PHE A 139 9.06 2.12 -6.14
CA PHE A 139 9.98 1.22 -6.85
C PHE A 139 10.67 1.91 -8.04
N SER A 140 9.93 2.73 -8.77
CA SER A 140 10.50 3.52 -9.88
C SER A 140 11.51 4.56 -9.37
N VAL A 141 11.24 5.23 -8.24
CA VAL A 141 12.21 6.12 -7.58
C VAL A 141 13.49 5.36 -7.22
N GLY A 142 13.35 4.14 -6.70
CA GLY A 142 14.51 3.27 -6.43
C GLY A 142 15.34 3.01 -7.68
N SER A 143 14.69 2.73 -8.81
CA SER A 143 15.38 2.51 -10.09
C SER A 143 16.05 3.78 -10.63
N ASP A 144 15.48 4.96 -10.36
CA ASP A 144 16.02 6.25 -10.82
C ASP A 144 17.22 6.74 -9.96
N LEU A 145 17.20 6.43 -8.66
CA LEU A 145 18.20 6.94 -7.69
C LEU A 145 19.45 6.05 -7.56
N PHE A 146 19.35 4.78 -7.91
CA PHE A 146 20.42 3.82 -7.68
C PHE A 146 21.02 3.31 -8.99
N PRO A 147 22.34 2.96 -9.00
CA PRO A 147 22.95 2.32 -10.14
C PRO A 147 22.30 0.94 -10.40
N LYS A 148 22.28 0.52 -11.67
CA LYS A 148 21.67 -0.77 -12.08
C LYS A 148 22.16 -1.96 -11.25
N SER A 149 23.42 -1.95 -10.79
CA SER A 149 24.00 -2.98 -9.93
C SER A 149 23.40 -3.05 -8.53
N ALA A 150 22.72 -2.00 -8.05
CA ALA A 150 22.10 -1.92 -6.73
C ALA A 150 20.59 -2.16 -6.77
N VAL A 151 19.91 -1.95 -7.91
CA VAL A 151 18.42 -1.96 -8.00
C VAL A 151 17.82 -3.23 -7.45
N ALA A 152 18.35 -4.40 -7.83
CA ALA A 152 17.81 -5.68 -7.34
C ALA A 152 17.95 -5.82 -5.82
N THR A 153 19.09 -5.41 -5.25
CA THR A 153 19.34 -5.45 -3.80
C THR A 153 18.41 -4.48 -3.06
N ILE A 154 18.24 -3.26 -3.58
CA ILE A 154 17.32 -2.25 -3.01
C ILE A 154 15.87 -2.74 -3.06
N THR A 155 15.45 -3.36 -4.16
CA THR A 155 14.11 -3.95 -4.30
C THR A 155 13.89 -5.05 -3.26
N GLY A 156 14.89 -5.91 -3.03
CA GLY A 156 14.84 -6.93 -1.99
C GLY A 156 14.73 -6.35 -0.58
N ILE A 157 15.52 -5.33 -0.24
CA ILE A 157 15.46 -4.62 1.05
C ILE A 157 14.06 -4.02 1.25
N ASN A 158 13.50 -3.41 0.22
CA ASN A 158 12.14 -2.84 0.27
C ASN A 158 11.08 -3.91 0.49
N GLY A 159 11.19 -5.05 -0.17
CA GLY A 159 10.29 -6.19 0.06
C GLY A 159 10.34 -6.71 1.50
N MET A 160 11.54 -6.81 2.07
CA MET A 160 11.72 -7.19 3.48
C MET A 160 11.10 -6.17 4.43
N ALA A 161 11.26 -4.87 4.16
CA ALA A 161 10.66 -3.81 4.97
C ALA A 161 9.13 -3.87 4.94
N GLY A 162 8.52 -4.07 3.77
CA GLY A 162 7.08 -4.25 3.62
C GLY A 162 6.56 -5.50 4.33
N GLY A 163 7.29 -6.63 4.21
CA GLY A 163 6.95 -7.86 4.92
C GLY A 163 7.01 -7.73 6.45
N LEU A 164 8.04 -7.05 6.97
CA LEU A 164 8.15 -6.77 8.40
C LEU A 164 7.03 -5.86 8.88
N SER A 165 6.68 -4.84 8.12
CA SER A 165 5.55 -3.94 8.40
C SER A 165 4.22 -4.72 8.44
N SER A 166 4.00 -5.60 7.45
CA SER A 166 2.83 -6.47 7.40
C SER A 166 2.72 -7.34 8.65
N PHE A 167 3.81 -7.99 9.03
CA PHE A 167 3.86 -8.81 10.23
C PHE A 167 3.49 -8.01 11.47
N LEU A 168 4.15 -6.87 11.69
CA LEU A 168 3.94 -6.06 12.88
C LEU A 168 2.52 -5.51 12.98
N ILE A 169 1.96 -4.95 11.90
CA ILE A 169 0.61 -4.39 11.93
C ILE A 169 -0.45 -5.47 12.16
N ASN A 170 -0.33 -6.63 11.53
CA ASN A 170 -1.28 -7.71 11.71
C ASN A 170 -1.19 -8.34 13.12
N TYR A 171 0.04 -8.50 13.63
CA TYR A 171 0.25 -8.98 15.00
C TYR A 171 -0.35 -8.03 16.05
N LEU A 172 -0.07 -6.72 15.93
CA LEU A 172 -0.60 -5.72 16.84
C LEU A 172 -2.13 -5.59 16.73
N SER A 173 -2.67 -5.63 15.52
CA SER A 173 -4.11 -5.55 15.30
C SER A 173 -4.85 -6.75 15.89
N GLY A 174 -4.34 -7.97 15.69
CA GLY A 174 -4.91 -9.17 16.29
C GLY A 174 -4.91 -9.09 17.82
N HIS A 175 -3.77 -8.71 18.41
CA HIS A 175 -3.64 -8.59 19.85
C HIS A 175 -4.58 -7.51 20.46
N LEU A 176 -4.75 -6.38 19.76
CA LEU A 176 -5.67 -5.33 20.20
C LEU A 176 -7.13 -5.78 20.12
N LEU A 177 -7.52 -6.48 19.07
CA LEU A 177 -8.90 -6.98 18.92
C LEU A 177 -9.23 -8.04 19.98
N ASP A 178 -8.33 -8.99 20.26
CA ASP A 178 -8.49 -9.98 21.31
C ASP A 178 -8.74 -9.34 22.69
N HIS A 179 -8.06 -8.23 22.97
CA HIS A 179 -8.26 -7.49 24.22
C HIS A 179 -9.59 -6.72 24.28
N VAL A 180 -10.06 -6.19 23.15
CA VAL A 180 -11.35 -5.49 23.07
C VAL A 180 -12.50 -6.48 23.25
N ASP A 181 -12.44 -7.63 22.62
CA ASP A 181 -13.46 -8.68 22.74
C ASP A 181 -13.52 -9.23 24.18
N ALA A 182 -12.37 -9.43 24.82
CA ALA A 182 -12.30 -9.84 26.22
C ALA A 182 -12.91 -8.79 27.16
N ALA A 183 -12.75 -7.49 26.87
CA ALA A 183 -13.31 -6.40 27.67
C ALA A 183 -14.83 -6.22 27.49
N GLN A 184 -15.40 -6.66 26.36
CA GLN A 184 -16.86 -6.60 26.09
C GLN A 184 -17.62 -7.81 26.66
N THR A 185 -16.93 -8.87 27.04
CA THR A 185 -17.52 -10.09 27.62
C THR A 185 -17.58 -10.08 29.16
N VAL A 186 -17.12 -9.03 29.82
CA VAL A 186 -17.19 -8.76 31.28
C VAL A 186 -18.25 -7.71 31.56
#